data_4ce4dd96b2b363c1267e20828d692ca5
#
_entry.id   4ce4dd96b2b363c1267e20828d692ca5
#
_cell.length_a   1.000
_cell.length_b   1.000
_cell.length_c   1.000
_cell.angle_alpha   90.00
_cell.angle_beta   90.00
_cell.angle_gamma   90.00
#
_symmetry.space_group_name_H-M   'P 1'
#
loop_
_entity.id
_entity.type
_entity.pdbx_description
1 polymer ?
#
loop_
_entity_poly.entity_id
_entity_poly.type
_entity_poly.pdbx_seq_one_letter_code
_entity_poly.pdbx_strand_id
1 'polypeptide(L)'
;MSLPLFPLNTVLFPGCNLDLQIFEARYLDMIGRCMKQGVGFGVVCILEGSEVGVAPEGFALVGCEARITDFQQQDNGLLGIRVQGGRRFNVLRTEVQRDQLILADVEWLDDEPEQPLQEEDADLVALLKALAEHPMVEALDMGTEAAGQQSLANQLAYLLPFAEEDKIDLLQLDDPQQRLDAIQALLDELQGELFA
;
A
#
# COMPACT_ATOMS: atom_id res chain seq x y z
N MET A 1 18.29 8.62 7.30
CA MET A 1 17.09 9.47 7.41
C MET A 1 15.96 8.65 8.00
N SER A 2 15.34 9.13 9.08
CA SER A 2 14.30 8.41 9.79
C SER A 2 12.93 8.66 9.18
N LEU A 3 12.22 7.60 8.85
CA LEU A 3 10.86 7.64 8.33
C LEU A 3 9.90 7.15 9.42
N PRO A 4 8.87 7.94 9.80
CA PRO A 4 7.86 7.44 10.72
C PRO A 4 7.02 6.37 10.03
N LEU A 5 6.70 5.30 10.75
CA LEU A 5 5.92 4.19 10.23
C LEU A 5 4.50 4.21 10.75
N PHE A 6 3.59 3.80 9.90
CA PHE A 6 2.18 3.54 10.24
C PHE A 6 1.88 2.09 9.91
N PRO A 7 2.00 1.18 10.90
CA PRO A 7 1.67 -0.23 10.69
C PRO A 7 0.16 -0.42 10.53
N LEU A 8 -0.23 -1.18 9.53
CA LEU A 8 -1.62 -1.44 9.18
C LEU A 8 -1.82 -2.92 8.86
N ASN A 9 -3.07 -3.38 8.91
CA ASN A 9 -3.45 -4.72 8.45
C ASN A 9 -3.75 -4.73 6.94
N THR A 10 -2.97 -3.98 6.18
CA THR A 10 -3.09 -3.90 4.72
C THR A 10 -1.74 -3.59 4.10
N VAL A 11 -1.62 -3.80 2.81
CA VAL A 11 -0.41 -3.51 2.03
C VAL A 11 -0.73 -2.39 1.04
N LEU A 12 0.03 -1.30 1.12
CA LEU A 12 -0.07 -0.19 0.18
C LEU A 12 0.90 -0.41 -0.99
N PHE A 13 0.45 -0.10 -2.19
CA PHE A 13 1.26 -0.19 -3.41
C PHE A 13 1.46 1.18 -4.04
N PRO A 14 2.57 1.39 -4.76
CA PRO A 14 2.80 2.65 -5.48
C PRO A 14 1.64 3.05 -6.38
N GLY A 15 1.27 4.31 -6.37
CA GLY A 15 0.19 4.86 -7.18
C GLY A 15 -1.23 4.59 -6.67
N CYS A 16 -1.40 3.75 -5.65
CA CYS A 16 -2.71 3.39 -5.12
C CYS A 16 -3.13 4.32 -3.98
N ASN A 17 -4.43 4.56 -3.87
CA ASN A 17 -5.00 5.43 -2.84
C ASN A 17 -5.54 4.61 -1.68
N LEU A 18 -5.35 5.14 -0.48
CA LEU A 18 -5.84 4.55 0.77
C LEU A 18 -6.44 5.64 1.64
N ASP A 19 -7.65 5.40 2.12
CA ASP A 19 -8.33 6.30 3.06
C ASP A 19 -8.17 5.78 4.49
N LEU A 20 -7.75 6.67 5.39
CA LEU A 20 -7.50 6.34 6.79
C LEU A 20 -8.27 7.29 7.70
N GLN A 21 -8.76 6.76 8.81
CA GLN A 21 -9.30 7.55 9.92
C GLN A 21 -8.29 7.54 11.06
N ILE A 22 -7.84 8.72 11.47
CA ILE A 22 -6.78 8.89 12.47
C ILE A 22 -7.41 9.37 13.77
N PHE A 23 -7.16 8.65 14.85
CA PHE A 23 -7.68 8.97 16.19
C PHE A 23 -6.63 8.89 17.29
N GLU A 24 -5.54 8.15 17.09
CA GLU A 24 -4.47 8.07 18.09
C GLU A 24 -3.55 9.28 18.05
N ALA A 25 -3.19 9.81 19.22
CA ALA A 25 -2.36 11.01 19.34
C ALA A 25 -1.02 10.88 18.60
N ARG A 26 -0.36 9.73 18.70
CA ARG A 26 0.93 9.49 18.01
C ARG A 26 0.84 9.70 16.50
N TYR A 27 -0.26 9.28 15.89
CA TYR A 27 -0.47 9.42 14.44
C TYR A 27 -0.99 10.79 14.07
N LEU A 28 -1.84 11.43 14.89
CA LEU A 28 -2.25 12.82 14.70
C LEU A 28 -1.04 13.74 14.68
N ASP A 29 -0.12 13.57 15.62
CA ASP A 29 1.12 14.35 15.68
C ASP A 29 2.02 14.07 14.47
N MET A 30 2.15 12.80 14.09
CA MET A 30 2.93 12.39 12.90
C MET A 30 2.37 13.04 11.64
N ILE A 31 1.06 12.97 11.41
CA ILE A 31 0.39 13.56 10.24
C ILE A 31 0.61 15.07 10.22
N GLY A 32 0.46 15.74 11.36
CA GLY A 32 0.70 17.18 11.47
C GLY A 32 2.13 17.57 11.08
N ARG A 33 3.13 16.80 11.52
CA ARG A 33 4.54 17.03 11.15
C ARG A 33 4.78 16.77 9.66
N CYS A 34 4.24 15.68 9.13
CA CYS A 34 4.37 15.34 7.71
C CYS A 34 3.79 16.46 6.82
N MET A 35 2.60 16.97 7.18
CA MET A 35 1.96 18.04 6.43
C MET A 35 2.78 19.33 6.45
N LYS A 36 3.34 19.70 7.61
CA LYS A 36 4.17 20.91 7.75
C LYS A 36 5.45 20.82 6.93
N GLN A 37 6.05 19.63 6.84
CA GLN A 37 7.32 19.41 6.15
C GLN A 37 7.14 19.05 4.68
N GLY A 38 5.92 18.77 4.24
CA GLY A 38 5.66 18.34 2.88
C GLY A 38 6.24 16.97 2.57
N VAL A 39 6.28 16.06 3.55
CA VAL A 39 6.84 14.71 3.41
C VAL A 39 5.77 13.66 3.72
N GLY A 40 6.04 12.43 3.32
CA GLY A 40 5.17 11.28 3.62
C GLY A 40 5.63 10.52 4.85
N PHE A 41 4.93 9.42 5.10
CA PHE A 41 5.28 8.43 6.13
C PHE A 41 5.30 7.04 5.48
N GLY A 42 5.72 6.03 6.22
CA GLY A 42 5.81 4.67 5.69
C GLY A 42 4.65 3.80 6.17
N VAL A 43 3.99 3.11 5.25
CA VAL A 43 3.00 2.08 5.57
C VAL A 43 3.67 0.72 5.48
N VAL A 44 3.57 -0.06 6.56
CA VAL A 44 4.06 -1.45 6.63
C VAL A 44 2.92 -2.34 7.11
N CYS A 45 2.90 -3.57 6.62
CA CYS A 45 1.87 -4.54 7.01
C CYS A 45 2.22 -5.21 8.34
N ILE A 46 1.27 -5.25 9.26
CA ILE A 46 1.42 -5.93 10.56
C ILE A 46 1.42 -7.44 10.33
N LEU A 47 2.42 -8.12 10.89
CA LEU A 47 2.51 -9.58 10.93
C LEU A 47 2.09 -10.12 12.29
N GLU A 48 2.39 -9.38 13.35
CA GLU A 48 2.07 -9.74 14.72
C GLU A 48 1.79 -8.48 15.53
N GLY A 49 0.59 -8.41 16.12
CA GLY A 49 0.16 -7.27 16.91
C GLY A 49 -1.13 -6.64 16.38
N SER A 50 -1.39 -5.42 16.82
CA SER A 50 -2.60 -4.68 16.51
C SER A 50 -2.28 -3.28 15.96
N GLU A 51 -3.19 -2.73 15.17
CA GLU A 51 -3.11 -1.34 14.70
C GLU A 51 -3.23 -0.32 15.84
N VAL A 52 -3.90 -0.70 16.92
CA VAL A 52 -4.27 0.19 18.02
C VAL A 52 -3.49 -0.16 19.29
N GLY A 53 -3.12 0.85 20.04
CA GLY A 53 -2.45 0.71 21.33
C GLY A 53 -0.93 0.76 21.21
N VAL A 54 -0.24 -0.25 21.74
CA VAL A 54 1.22 -0.32 21.68
C VAL A 54 1.71 -0.63 20.26
N ALA A 55 2.97 -0.30 19.99
CA ALA A 55 3.60 -0.65 18.71
C ALA A 55 3.53 -2.17 18.48
N PRO A 56 3.18 -2.62 17.24
CA PRO A 56 3.12 -4.05 16.93
C PRO A 56 4.49 -4.72 17.09
N GLU A 57 4.50 -5.98 17.52
CA GLU A 57 5.72 -6.74 17.75
C GLU A 57 6.41 -7.16 16.46
N GLY A 58 5.63 -7.37 15.39
CA GLY A 58 6.17 -7.77 14.10
C GLY A 58 5.42 -7.14 12.94
N PHE A 59 6.16 -6.70 11.93
CA PHE A 59 5.62 -6.15 10.69
C PHE A 59 6.58 -6.46 9.53
N ALA A 60 6.05 -6.38 8.31
CA ALA A 60 6.84 -6.62 7.10
C ALA A 60 7.97 -5.60 6.97
N LEU A 61 9.13 -6.05 6.52
CA LEU A 61 10.32 -5.21 6.35
C LEU A 61 10.35 -4.50 4.99
N VAL A 62 9.39 -4.74 4.13
CA VAL A 62 9.13 -3.95 2.93
C VAL A 62 7.85 -3.15 3.14
N GLY A 63 7.87 -1.90 2.71
CA GLY A 63 6.72 -1.02 2.82
C GLY A 63 6.63 -0.03 1.66
N CYS A 64 5.65 0.84 1.75
CA CYS A 64 5.39 1.85 0.74
C CYS A 64 5.21 3.22 1.40
N GLU A 65 5.87 4.23 0.85
CA GLU A 65 5.67 5.62 1.26
C GLU A 65 4.21 6.02 1.02
N ALA A 66 3.61 6.67 2.00
CA ALA A 66 2.27 7.22 1.89
C ALA A 66 2.37 8.75 1.87
N ARG A 67 1.92 9.35 0.78
CA ARG A 67 1.87 10.81 0.61
C ARG A 67 0.45 11.28 0.85
N ILE A 68 0.29 12.25 1.74
CA ILE A 68 -1.04 12.80 2.07
C ILE A 68 -1.49 13.68 0.91
N THR A 69 -2.61 13.30 0.26
CA THR A 69 -3.18 14.03 -0.88
C THR A 69 -4.41 14.82 -0.49
N ASP A 70 -5.10 14.42 0.56
CA ASP A 70 -6.31 15.11 1.05
C ASP A 70 -6.49 14.84 2.54
N PHE A 71 -7.18 15.73 3.23
CA PHE A 71 -7.56 15.55 4.61
C PHE A 71 -8.89 16.23 4.91
N GLN A 72 -9.63 15.65 5.85
CA GLN A 72 -10.91 16.18 6.28
C GLN A 72 -11.11 15.92 7.76
N GLN A 73 -11.35 16.98 8.54
CA GLN A 73 -11.76 16.84 9.93
C GLN A 73 -13.24 16.45 9.95
N GLN A 74 -13.55 15.34 10.63
CA GLN A 74 -14.91 14.84 10.73
C GLN A 74 -15.61 15.39 11.97
N ASP A 75 -16.97 15.39 11.96
CA ASP A 75 -17.78 15.91 13.05
C ASP A 75 -17.57 15.15 14.37
N ASN A 76 -17.15 13.90 14.31
CA ASN A 76 -16.87 13.07 15.49
C ASN A 76 -15.48 13.29 16.10
N GLY A 77 -14.73 14.30 15.64
CA GLY A 77 -13.37 14.60 16.09
C GLY A 77 -12.28 13.75 15.45
N LEU A 78 -12.62 12.82 14.56
CA LEU A 78 -11.66 12.03 13.80
C LEU A 78 -11.10 12.83 12.64
N LEU A 79 -9.83 12.54 12.29
CA LEU A 79 -9.20 13.09 11.11
C LEU A 79 -9.21 12.03 10.01
N GLY A 80 -9.91 12.32 8.90
CA GLY A 80 -9.84 11.50 7.70
C GLY A 80 -8.73 11.99 6.80
N ILE A 81 -7.90 11.10 6.29
CA ILE A 81 -6.88 11.43 5.30
C ILE A 81 -6.98 10.49 4.11
N ARG A 82 -6.60 10.99 2.94
CA ARG A 82 -6.31 10.16 1.77
C ARG A 82 -4.83 10.21 1.52
N VAL A 83 -4.22 9.04 1.33
CA VAL A 83 -2.82 8.93 0.96
C VAL A 83 -2.69 8.23 -0.38
N GLN A 84 -1.62 8.55 -1.09
CA GLN A 84 -1.24 7.86 -2.31
C GLN A 84 0.10 7.18 -2.11
N GLY A 85 0.21 5.92 -2.52
CA GLY A 85 1.47 5.18 -2.47
C GLY A 85 2.53 5.83 -3.34
N GLY A 86 3.70 6.01 -2.78
CA GLY A 86 4.88 6.55 -3.44
C GLY A 86 5.94 5.47 -3.64
N ARG A 87 7.16 5.74 -3.20
CA ARG A 87 8.27 4.80 -3.33
C ARG A 87 8.16 3.63 -2.37
N ARG A 88 8.62 2.47 -2.79
CA ARG A 88 8.80 1.31 -1.92
C ARG A 88 10.10 1.48 -1.12
N PHE A 89 10.18 0.84 0.01
CA PHE A 89 11.39 0.87 0.85
C PHE A 89 11.58 -0.46 1.58
N ASN A 90 12.83 -0.73 1.95
CA ASN A 90 13.19 -1.77 2.92
C ASN A 90 13.49 -1.12 4.27
N VAL A 91 12.99 -1.73 5.34
CA VAL A 91 13.28 -1.31 6.72
C VAL A 91 14.63 -1.91 7.12
N LEU A 92 15.58 -1.06 7.48
CA LEU A 92 16.91 -1.48 7.91
C LEU A 92 17.00 -1.58 9.43
N ARG A 93 16.40 -0.63 10.14
CA ARG A 93 16.45 -0.54 11.60
C ARG A 93 15.26 0.28 12.09
N THR A 94 14.78 -0.05 13.29
CA THR A 94 13.64 0.66 13.89
C THR A 94 13.94 1.07 15.32
N GLU A 95 13.26 2.14 15.75
CA GLU A 95 13.23 2.61 17.12
C GLU A 95 11.78 2.93 17.51
N VAL A 96 11.33 2.41 18.63
CA VAL A 96 10.01 2.71 19.18
C VAL A 96 10.15 3.89 20.15
N GLN A 97 9.43 4.98 19.87
CA GLN A 97 9.43 6.17 20.71
C GLN A 97 8.52 5.98 21.94
N ARG A 98 8.58 6.92 22.89
CA ARG A 98 7.77 6.88 24.12
C ARG A 98 6.28 6.84 23.85
N ASP A 99 5.83 7.54 22.82
CA ASP A 99 4.43 7.56 22.38
C ASP A 99 4.02 6.33 21.57
N GLN A 100 4.94 5.36 21.41
CA GLN A 100 4.78 4.12 20.63
C GLN A 100 4.82 4.34 19.12
N LEU A 101 5.20 5.52 18.63
CA LEU A 101 5.49 5.73 17.22
C LEU A 101 6.80 5.03 16.84
N ILE A 102 6.80 4.30 15.74
CA ILE A 102 7.98 3.63 15.22
C ILE A 102 8.68 4.58 14.23
N LEU A 103 9.97 4.79 14.45
CA LEU A 103 10.84 5.45 13.46
C LEU A 103 11.73 4.41 12.82
N ALA A 104 11.91 4.47 11.52
CA ALA A 104 12.71 3.52 10.77
C ALA A 104 13.80 4.20 9.95
N ASP A 105 14.97 3.61 9.94
CA ASP A 105 15.96 3.87 8.90
C ASP A 105 15.61 2.95 7.73
N VAL A 106 15.48 3.52 6.54
CA VAL A 106 14.99 2.80 5.37
C VAL A 106 15.96 2.94 4.20
N GLU A 107 15.93 1.94 3.34
CA GLU A 107 16.55 1.96 2.01
C GLU A 107 15.44 2.09 0.98
N TRP A 108 15.45 3.18 0.23
CA TRP A 108 14.48 3.39 -0.84
C TRP A 108 14.76 2.44 -2.00
N LEU A 109 13.72 1.79 -2.49
CA LEU A 109 13.81 0.92 -3.65
C LEU A 109 13.51 1.73 -4.91
N ASP A 110 14.34 1.56 -5.94
CA ASP A 110 14.08 2.17 -7.23
C ASP A 110 13.02 1.35 -7.97
N ASP A 111 12.06 2.05 -8.55
CA ASP A 111 11.07 1.41 -9.41
C ASP A 111 11.62 1.33 -10.84
N GLU A 112 11.33 0.20 -11.50
CA GLU A 112 11.57 0.08 -12.92
C GLU A 112 10.71 1.11 -13.68
N PRO A 113 11.21 1.66 -14.79
CA PRO A 113 10.41 2.56 -15.62
C PRO A 113 9.12 1.88 -16.09
N GLU A 114 8.07 2.68 -16.24
CA GLU A 114 6.79 2.18 -16.74
C GLU A 114 6.98 1.55 -18.13
N GLN A 115 6.57 0.29 -18.28
CA GLN A 115 6.63 -0.44 -19.53
C GLN A 115 5.24 -0.44 -20.20
N PRO A 116 5.18 -0.37 -21.53
CA PRO A 116 3.90 -0.43 -22.22
C PRO A 116 3.20 -1.76 -21.98
N LEU A 117 1.87 -1.73 -21.94
CA LEU A 117 1.05 -2.94 -21.86
C LEU A 117 1.27 -3.80 -23.10
N GLN A 118 1.37 -5.11 -22.89
CA GLN A 118 1.56 -6.11 -23.95
C GLN A 118 0.22 -6.78 -24.29
N GLU A 119 0.17 -7.47 -25.42
CA GLU A 119 -1.03 -8.23 -25.82
C GLU A 119 -1.37 -9.32 -24.79
N GLU A 120 -0.35 -9.92 -24.19
CA GLU A 120 -0.49 -10.96 -23.16
C GLU A 120 -1.13 -10.41 -21.86
N ASP A 121 -1.09 -9.11 -21.66
CA ASP A 121 -1.67 -8.45 -20.48
C ASP A 121 -3.19 -8.22 -20.61
N ALA A 122 -3.79 -8.50 -21.77
CA ALA A 122 -5.18 -8.12 -22.09
C ALA A 122 -6.20 -8.65 -21.07
N ASP A 123 -6.06 -9.89 -20.61
CA ASP A 123 -6.98 -10.47 -19.61
C ASP A 123 -6.87 -9.78 -18.26
N LEU A 124 -5.66 -9.42 -17.84
CA LEU A 124 -5.42 -8.69 -16.60
C LEU A 124 -5.92 -7.24 -16.71
N VAL A 125 -5.76 -6.61 -17.86
CA VAL A 125 -6.33 -5.28 -18.13
C VAL A 125 -7.85 -5.31 -18.03
N ALA A 126 -8.49 -6.32 -18.61
CA ALA A 126 -9.95 -6.51 -18.52
C ALA A 126 -10.41 -6.74 -17.08
N LEU A 127 -9.64 -7.50 -16.30
CA LEU A 127 -9.92 -7.73 -14.89
C LEU A 127 -9.84 -6.43 -14.09
N LEU A 128 -8.81 -5.63 -14.29
CA LEU A 128 -8.69 -4.33 -13.61
C LEU A 128 -9.86 -3.41 -13.94
N LYS A 129 -10.26 -3.36 -15.19
CA LYS A 129 -11.42 -2.56 -15.63
C LYS A 129 -12.71 -3.01 -14.95
N ALA A 130 -12.92 -4.32 -14.83
CA ALA A 130 -14.07 -4.87 -14.11
C ALA A 130 -14.03 -4.53 -12.61
N LEU A 131 -12.87 -4.60 -11.97
CA LEU A 131 -12.69 -4.22 -10.56
C LEU A 131 -12.97 -2.73 -10.36
N ALA A 132 -12.56 -1.87 -11.30
CA ALA A 132 -12.74 -0.43 -11.22
C ALA A 132 -14.21 0.00 -11.27
N GLU A 133 -15.11 -0.85 -11.78
CA GLU A 133 -16.55 -0.61 -11.81
C GLU A 133 -17.22 -0.84 -10.43
N HIS A 134 -16.53 -1.54 -9.51
CA HIS A 134 -17.05 -1.76 -8.16
C HIS A 134 -17.10 -0.44 -7.39
N PRO A 135 -18.23 -0.11 -6.70
CA PRO A 135 -18.37 1.19 -6.01
C PRO A 135 -17.27 1.50 -5.00
N MET A 136 -16.76 0.50 -4.27
CA MET A 136 -15.68 0.70 -3.31
C MET A 136 -14.37 1.06 -3.98
N VAL A 137 -14.11 0.52 -5.17
CA VAL A 137 -12.90 0.82 -5.94
C VAL A 137 -13.04 2.18 -6.63
N GLU A 138 -14.20 2.46 -7.19
CA GLU A 138 -14.52 3.77 -7.79
C GLU A 138 -14.33 4.90 -6.78
N ALA A 139 -14.73 4.68 -5.53
CA ALA A 139 -14.58 5.65 -4.45
C ALA A 139 -13.11 6.00 -4.14
N LEU A 140 -12.17 5.15 -4.49
CA LEU A 140 -10.72 5.41 -4.31
C LEU A 140 -10.16 6.37 -5.37
N ASP A 141 -10.90 6.63 -6.43
CA ASP A 141 -10.54 7.60 -7.47
C ASP A 141 -9.16 7.35 -8.11
N MET A 142 -8.90 6.10 -8.44
CA MET A 142 -7.63 5.69 -9.07
C MET A 142 -7.72 5.61 -10.60
N GLY A 143 -8.88 5.95 -11.18
CA GLY A 143 -9.15 5.78 -12.59
C GLY A 143 -9.54 4.34 -12.96
N THR A 144 -9.79 4.13 -14.24
CA THR A 144 -10.25 2.82 -14.76
C THR A 144 -9.23 2.14 -15.66
N GLU A 145 -8.12 2.80 -15.93
CA GLU A 145 -7.10 2.32 -16.87
C GLU A 145 -5.71 2.41 -16.23
N ALA A 146 -4.88 1.43 -16.55
CA ALA A 146 -3.48 1.43 -16.16
C ALA A 146 -2.63 2.13 -17.22
N ALA A 147 -1.67 2.93 -16.77
CA ALA A 147 -0.73 3.63 -17.66
C ALA A 147 0.24 2.68 -18.37
N GLY A 148 0.52 1.52 -17.77
CA GLY A 148 1.42 0.51 -18.28
C GLY A 148 1.47 -0.70 -17.35
N GLN A 149 2.47 -1.58 -17.55
CA GLN A 149 2.62 -2.82 -16.78
C GLN A 149 2.82 -2.58 -15.28
N GLN A 150 3.60 -1.56 -14.90
CA GLN A 150 3.86 -1.22 -13.51
C GLN A 150 2.57 -0.82 -12.79
N SER A 151 1.83 0.11 -13.38
CA SER A 151 0.55 0.56 -12.86
C SER A 151 -0.48 -0.58 -12.79
N LEU A 152 -0.55 -1.41 -13.81
CA LEU A 152 -1.44 -2.58 -13.85
C LEU A 152 -1.11 -3.55 -12.69
N ALA A 153 0.17 -3.90 -12.53
CA ALA A 153 0.61 -4.81 -11.48
C ALA A 153 0.32 -4.27 -10.08
N ASN A 154 0.61 -2.99 -9.84
CA ASN A 154 0.37 -2.35 -8.56
C ASN A 154 -1.13 -2.32 -8.20
N GLN A 155 -1.97 -1.91 -9.13
CA GLN A 155 -3.41 -1.81 -8.89
C GLN A 155 -4.06 -3.19 -8.67
N LEU A 156 -3.68 -4.20 -9.47
CA LEU A 156 -4.20 -5.56 -9.30
C LEU A 156 -3.75 -6.17 -7.97
N ALA A 157 -2.46 -6.04 -7.62
CA ALA A 157 -1.94 -6.53 -6.35
C ALA A 157 -2.68 -5.88 -5.16
N TYR A 158 -2.99 -4.60 -5.28
CA TYR A 158 -3.69 -3.84 -4.25
C TYR A 158 -5.17 -4.23 -4.12
N LEU A 159 -5.88 -4.36 -5.25
CA LEU A 159 -7.34 -4.53 -5.27
C LEU A 159 -7.80 -5.97 -5.16
N LEU A 160 -7.02 -6.95 -5.62
CA LEU A 160 -7.42 -8.35 -5.57
C LEU A 160 -7.37 -8.89 -4.13
N PRO A 161 -8.26 -9.85 -3.79
CA PRO A 161 -8.39 -10.35 -2.42
C PRO A 161 -7.35 -11.42 -2.08
N PHE A 162 -6.10 -11.16 -2.37
CA PHE A 162 -4.99 -12.04 -1.98
C PHE A 162 -4.73 -11.93 -0.48
N ALA A 163 -4.13 -12.97 0.10
CA ALA A 163 -3.64 -12.93 1.46
C ALA A 163 -2.57 -11.82 1.62
N GLU A 164 -2.49 -11.24 2.81
CA GLU A 164 -1.51 -10.18 3.09
C GLU A 164 -0.08 -10.64 2.82
N GLU A 165 0.25 -11.89 3.15
CA GLU A 165 1.58 -12.48 2.88
C GLU A 165 1.91 -12.46 1.39
N ASP A 166 0.94 -12.81 0.54
CA ASP A 166 1.10 -12.80 -0.92
C ASP A 166 1.29 -11.37 -1.43
N LYS A 167 0.55 -10.42 -0.87
CA LYS A 167 0.69 -9.00 -1.23
C LYS A 167 2.05 -8.45 -0.82
N ILE A 168 2.57 -8.85 0.33
CA ILE A 168 3.92 -8.47 0.77
C ILE A 168 4.96 -8.99 -0.22
N ASP A 169 4.84 -10.25 -0.64
CA ASP A 169 5.74 -10.85 -1.63
C ASP A 169 5.67 -10.10 -2.97
N LEU A 170 4.46 -9.73 -3.41
CA LEU A 170 4.28 -8.93 -4.62
C LEU A 170 4.93 -7.55 -4.52
N LEU A 171 4.85 -6.91 -3.35
CA LEU A 171 5.45 -5.61 -3.12
C LEU A 171 6.99 -5.67 -3.20
N GLN A 172 7.59 -6.79 -2.83
CA GLN A 172 9.03 -7.00 -2.87
C GLN A 172 9.59 -7.15 -4.29
N LEU A 173 8.78 -7.58 -5.26
CA LEU A 173 9.23 -7.78 -6.63
C LEU A 173 9.50 -6.44 -7.33
N ASP A 174 10.68 -6.29 -7.88
CA ASP A 174 11.09 -5.05 -8.56
C ASP A 174 10.59 -4.99 -10.00
N ASP A 175 10.59 -6.12 -10.69
CA ASP A 175 10.20 -6.19 -12.10
C ASP A 175 8.67 -6.30 -12.25
N PRO A 176 8.01 -5.36 -12.98
CA PRO A 176 6.57 -5.41 -13.19
C PRO A 176 6.10 -6.66 -13.90
N GLN A 177 6.88 -7.23 -14.84
CA GLN A 177 6.50 -8.47 -15.52
C GLN A 177 6.49 -9.66 -14.54
N GLN A 178 7.48 -9.75 -13.67
CA GLN A 178 7.50 -10.80 -12.62
C GLN A 178 6.32 -10.66 -11.67
N ARG A 179 5.94 -9.42 -11.34
CA ARG A 179 4.77 -9.15 -10.49
C ARG A 179 3.48 -9.58 -11.19
N LEU A 180 3.32 -9.27 -12.48
CA LEU A 180 2.16 -9.72 -13.27
C LEU A 180 2.09 -11.23 -13.37
N ASP A 181 3.22 -11.90 -13.59
CA ASP A 181 3.29 -13.36 -13.64
C ASP A 181 2.89 -13.98 -12.30
N ALA A 182 3.35 -13.40 -11.19
CA ALA A 182 2.99 -13.85 -9.84
C ALA A 182 1.50 -13.64 -9.57
N ILE A 183 0.94 -12.52 -10.00
CA ILE A 183 -0.51 -12.24 -9.89
C ILE A 183 -1.30 -13.29 -10.67
N GLN A 184 -0.89 -13.61 -11.90
CA GLN A 184 -1.56 -14.64 -12.70
C GLN A 184 -1.53 -16.01 -12.00
N ALA A 185 -0.40 -16.38 -11.42
CA ALA A 185 -0.27 -17.65 -10.68
C ALA A 185 -1.20 -17.68 -9.45
N LEU A 186 -1.31 -16.58 -8.71
CA LEU A 186 -2.22 -16.48 -7.57
C LEU A 186 -3.68 -16.55 -8.00
N LEU A 187 -4.04 -15.95 -9.13
CA LEU A 187 -5.39 -16.04 -9.69
C LEU A 187 -5.74 -17.48 -10.10
N ASP A 188 -4.81 -18.18 -10.70
CA ASP A 188 -4.99 -19.58 -11.10
C ASP A 188 -5.21 -20.47 -9.87
N GLU A 189 -4.49 -20.23 -8.78
CA GLU A 189 -4.69 -20.93 -7.50
C GLU A 189 -6.11 -20.66 -6.94
N LEU A 190 -6.56 -19.41 -6.94
CA LEU A 190 -7.90 -19.06 -6.48
C LEU A 190 -8.99 -19.75 -7.30
N GLN A 191 -8.83 -19.81 -8.62
CA GLN A 191 -9.77 -20.53 -9.48
C GLN A 191 -9.76 -22.03 -9.20
N GLY A 192 -8.59 -22.61 -8.98
CA GLY A 192 -8.43 -24.03 -8.62
C GLY A 192 -9.15 -24.36 -7.31
N GLU A 193 -9.06 -23.50 -6.30
CA GLU A 193 -9.76 -23.68 -5.02
C GLU A 193 -11.29 -23.59 -5.15
N LEU A 194 -11.77 -22.72 -6.04
CA LEU A 194 -13.22 -22.55 -6.27
C LEU A 194 -13.85 -23.73 -7.00
N PHE A 195 -13.08 -24.46 -7.77
CA PHE A 195 -13.56 -25.59 -8.57
C PHE A 195 -13.08 -26.95 -8.03
N ALA A 196 -12.40 -26.97 -6.90
CA ALA A 196 -11.91 -28.19 -6.28
C ALA A 196 -13.02 -28.90 -5.47
#